data_af12abb008621ea09199c629ea6498ff
#
_entry.id   af12abb008621ea09199c629ea6498ff
#
_cell.length_a   1.000
_cell.length_b   1.000
_cell.length_c   1.000
_cell.angle_alpha   90.00
_cell.angle_beta   90.00
_cell.angle_gamma   90.00
#
_symmetry.space_group_name_H-M   'P 1'
#
loop_
_entity.id
_entity.type
_entity.pdbx_description
1 polymer ?
#
loop_
_entity_poly.entity_id
_entity_poly.type
_entity_poly.pdbx_seq_one_letter_code
_entity_poly.pdbx_strand_id
1 'polypeptide(L)'
;MKDITRKDLIMAKSAKLFSSKGFQNTTIQDIAKAAGISEASIYEHFKNKDDLLFSIPENTFSDMLNSLNSHLLGIKGADNQFRKLIWHYLSFMEERKEFASLFMSEIWSNQKYYYSEKNMPLVNYFQVLHNIIGNGIEEGVFRNSFDISTCCSMILGTMNHLILSLIVLKKPFNLVDKGESLEDLFFAAIKSRPKKETMLWVNLNKKGVILQAALEIFSEKGYKDTTVADISSRANVTGPTIYEYFKNKEDILMSIPELAVENFLDELKGYIANTSSPDSLFKLYLWNQAASFDNYPNYYKVLLKEIRCNQNFYQTKAYELFRSYSRELMNILEAGVKTGEFREDADLKRVRDMFFGTFDQILLENVIIKNEKLSVCSKIGAIYDLIIHAIKAHD
;
A
#
# COMPACT_ATOMS: atom_id res chain seq x y z
N MET A 1 -6.09 -26.05 24.35
CA MET A 1 -6.57 -24.68 24.07
C MET A 1 -5.75 -23.77 24.97
N LYS A 2 -5.16 -22.64 24.43
CA LYS A 2 -4.60 -21.62 25.34
C LYS A 2 -5.75 -21.01 26.14
N ASP A 3 -5.60 -20.86 27.44
CA ASP A 3 -6.55 -20.07 28.22
C ASP A 3 -6.51 -18.63 27.72
N ILE A 4 -7.66 -18.10 27.30
CA ILE A 4 -7.79 -16.73 26.82
C ILE A 4 -7.58 -15.81 28.02
N THR A 5 -6.50 -15.06 28.01
CA THR A 5 -6.22 -14.09 29.07
C THR A 5 -7.18 -12.90 28.98
N ARG A 6 -7.33 -12.15 30.08
CA ARG A 6 -8.11 -10.91 30.08
C ARG A 6 -7.56 -9.89 29.04
N LYS A 7 -6.24 -9.84 28.88
CA LYS A 7 -5.55 -9.01 27.88
C LYS A 7 -5.96 -9.42 26.46
N ASP A 8 -6.00 -10.71 26.15
CA ASP A 8 -6.40 -11.22 24.82
C ASP A 8 -7.87 -10.91 24.53
N LEU A 9 -8.76 -11.01 25.53
CA LEU A 9 -10.16 -10.65 25.38
C LEU A 9 -10.33 -9.16 25.05
N ILE A 10 -9.61 -8.27 25.76
CA ILE A 10 -9.64 -6.83 25.50
C ILE A 10 -9.16 -6.55 24.07
N MET A 11 -8.02 -7.12 23.64
CA MET A 11 -7.49 -6.94 22.29
C MET A 11 -8.47 -7.43 21.22
N ALA A 12 -9.08 -8.60 21.38
CA ALA A 12 -10.05 -9.15 20.43
C ALA A 12 -11.29 -8.27 20.28
N LYS A 13 -11.84 -7.77 21.40
CA LYS A 13 -13.00 -6.84 21.37
C LYS A 13 -12.64 -5.49 20.76
N SER A 14 -11.44 -4.99 21.06
CA SER A 14 -10.93 -3.74 20.52
C SER A 14 -10.70 -3.84 19.01
N ALA A 15 -10.08 -4.92 18.53
CA ALA A 15 -9.87 -5.16 17.10
C ALA A 15 -11.18 -5.10 16.32
N LYS A 16 -12.23 -5.74 16.82
CA LYS A 16 -13.56 -5.72 16.22
C LYS A 16 -14.19 -4.33 16.21
N LEU A 17 -14.07 -3.57 17.29
CA LEU A 17 -14.61 -2.21 17.39
C LEU A 17 -13.82 -1.24 16.50
N PHE A 18 -12.49 -1.29 16.51
CA PHE A 18 -11.65 -0.45 15.66
C PHE A 18 -11.87 -0.72 14.17
N SER A 19 -12.00 -1.99 13.78
CA SER A 19 -12.31 -2.38 12.41
C SER A 19 -13.70 -1.94 11.93
N SER A 20 -14.71 -1.90 12.82
CA SER A 20 -16.10 -1.59 12.45
C SER A 20 -16.50 -0.13 12.61
N LYS A 21 -16.04 0.54 13.68
CA LYS A 21 -16.34 1.97 13.99
C LYS A 21 -15.19 2.92 13.60
N GLY A 22 -13.98 2.39 13.34
CA GLY A 22 -12.74 3.16 13.24
C GLY A 22 -12.14 3.47 14.63
N PHE A 23 -10.81 3.63 14.65
CA PHE A 23 -10.07 3.93 15.87
C PHE A 23 -10.55 5.22 16.55
N GLN A 24 -10.74 6.28 15.79
CA GLN A 24 -11.11 7.59 16.33
C GLN A 24 -12.48 7.58 17.03
N ASN A 25 -13.45 6.85 16.47
CA ASN A 25 -14.84 6.82 16.95
C ASN A 25 -15.06 5.77 18.04
N THR A 26 -14.06 4.99 18.41
CA THR A 26 -14.15 3.99 19.49
C THR A 26 -13.57 4.55 20.78
N THR A 27 -14.34 4.51 21.86
CA THR A 27 -13.91 4.95 23.20
C THR A 27 -13.44 3.76 24.06
N ILE A 28 -12.65 4.02 25.10
CA ILE A 28 -12.30 2.99 26.12
C ILE A 28 -13.55 2.43 26.77
N GLN A 29 -14.57 3.26 26.96
CA GLN A 29 -15.87 2.84 27.51
C GLN A 29 -16.60 1.85 26.58
N ASP A 30 -16.58 2.08 25.25
CA ASP A 30 -17.13 1.12 24.29
C ASP A 30 -16.44 -0.25 24.40
N ILE A 31 -15.11 -0.22 24.55
CA ILE A 31 -14.29 -1.44 24.67
C ILE A 31 -14.59 -2.15 25.99
N ALA A 32 -14.63 -1.42 27.09
CA ALA A 32 -14.95 -1.96 28.42
C ALA A 32 -16.31 -2.65 28.41
N LYS A 33 -17.31 -1.98 27.84
CA LYS A 33 -18.67 -2.53 27.68
C LYS A 33 -18.69 -3.79 26.82
N ALA A 34 -17.96 -3.78 25.68
CA ALA A 34 -17.90 -4.93 24.78
C ALA A 34 -17.14 -6.13 25.38
N ALA A 35 -16.19 -5.87 26.27
CA ALA A 35 -15.43 -6.90 26.98
C ALA A 35 -16.08 -7.37 28.30
N GLY A 36 -17.12 -6.66 28.75
CA GLY A 36 -17.81 -6.98 30.03
C GLY A 36 -16.95 -6.67 31.25
N ILE A 37 -16.11 -5.63 31.24
CA ILE A 37 -15.18 -5.23 32.28
C ILE A 37 -15.27 -3.72 32.57
N SER A 38 -14.60 -3.26 33.62
CA SER A 38 -14.48 -1.82 33.92
C SER A 38 -13.39 -1.16 33.02
N GLU A 39 -13.48 0.16 32.80
CA GLU A 39 -12.43 0.91 32.16
C GLU A 39 -11.09 0.82 32.92
N ALA A 40 -11.13 0.81 34.24
CA ALA A 40 -9.95 0.62 35.06
C ALA A 40 -9.21 -0.68 34.73
N SER A 41 -9.93 -1.77 34.48
CA SER A 41 -9.34 -3.06 34.10
C SER A 41 -8.65 -3.00 32.70
N ILE A 42 -9.03 -2.08 31.82
CA ILE A 42 -8.30 -1.86 30.56
C ILE A 42 -6.96 -1.20 30.87
N TYR A 43 -6.95 -0.18 31.72
CA TYR A 43 -5.73 0.56 32.08
C TYR A 43 -4.74 -0.25 32.96
N GLU A 44 -5.18 -1.37 33.57
CA GLU A 44 -4.27 -2.35 34.18
C GLU A 44 -3.35 -3.02 33.15
N HIS A 45 -3.77 -3.10 31.87
CA HIS A 45 -3.06 -3.81 30.80
C HIS A 45 -2.47 -2.90 29.74
N PHE A 46 -3.06 -1.71 29.52
CA PHE A 46 -2.69 -0.81 28.42
C PHE A 46 -2.60 0.63 28.92
N LYS A 47 -1.52 1.33 28.58
CA LYS A 47 -1.26 2.72 29.02
C LYS A 47 -2.29 3.73 28.50
N ASN A 48 -2.75 3.52 27.26
CA ASN A 48 -3.72 4.36 26.58
C ASN A 48 -4.32 3.63 25.37
N LYS A 49 -5.17 4.30 24.59
CA LYS A 49 -5.85 3.73 23.43
C LYS A 49 -4.88 3.40 22.27
N ASP A 50 -3.82 4.21 22.06
CA ASP A 50 -2.76 3.92 21.09
C ASP A 50 -1.97 2.66 21.49
N ASP A 51 -1.64 2.50 22.76
CA ASP A 51 -0.94 1.33 23.31
C ASP A 51 -1.75 0.05 23.10
N LEU A 52 -3.06 0.11 23.32
CA LEU A 52 -3.99 -0.98 23.03
C LEU A 52 -4.05 -1.27 21.52
N LEU A 53 -4.18 -0.24 20.68
CA LEU A 53 -4.21 -0.38 19.23
C LEU A 53 -2.95 -1.09 18.72
N PHE A 54 -1.76 -0.67 19.17
CA PHE A 54 -0.48 -1.22 18.71
C PHE A 54 -0.16 -2.60 19.31
N SER A 55 -0.75 -2.94 20.44
CA SER A 55 -0.63 -4.29 21.01
C SER A 55 -1.34 -5.37 20.19
N ILE A 56 -2.35 -5.00 19.41
CA ILE A 56 -3.07 -5.95 18.55
C ILE A 56 -2.14 -6.48 17.44
N PRO A 57 -1.50 -5.63 16.59
CA PRO A 57 -0.56 -6.11 15.58
C PRO A 57 0.71 -6.72 16.19
N GLU A 58 1.23 -6.20 17.33
CA GLU A 58 2.35 -6.82 18.06
C GLU A 58 2.09 -8.31 18.35
N ASN A 59 0.95 -8.61 18.95
CA ASN A 59 0.58 -9.99 19.29
C ASN A 59 0.31 -10.82 18.03
N THR A 60 -0.44 -10.27 17.09
CA THR A 60 -0.84 -10.99 15.87
C THR A 60 0.35 -11.30 14.97
N PHE A 61 1.30 -10.37 14.77
CA PHE A 61 2.52 -10.64 14.01
C PHE A 61 3.51 -11.54 14.78
N SER A 62 3.49 -11.54 16.11
CA SER A 62 4.24 -12.54 16.89
C SER A 62 3.72 -13.95 16.62
N ASP A 63 2.40 -14.14 16.66
CA ASP A 63 1.78 -15.43 16.32
C ASP A 63 2.06 -15.82 14.87
N MET A 64 2.00 -14.87 13.95
CA MET A 64 2.28 -15.06 12.53
C MET A 64 3.73 -15.50 12.30
N LEU A 65 4.69 -14.85 12.95
CA LEU A 65 6.12 -15.19 12.85
C LEU A 65 6.39 -16.60 13.44
N ASN A 66 5.82 -16.92 14.60
CA ASN A 66 5.95 -18.23 15.21
C ASN A 66 5.35 -19.33 14.31
N SER A 67 4.18 -19.07 13.74
CA SER A 67 3.54 -19.96 12.77
C SER A 67 4.38 -20.15 11.52
N LEU A 68 4.90 -19.06 10.93
CA LEU A 68 5.78 -19.14 9.75
C LEU A 68 7.03 -19.98 10.03
N ASN A 69 7.72 -19.72 11.14
CA ASN A 69 8.91 -20.46 11.53
C ASN A 69 8.61 -21.96 11.66
N SER A 70 7.46 -22.30 12.24
CA SER A 70 7.02 -23.71 12.34
C SER A 70 6.75 -24.33 10.96
N HIS A 71 6.17 -23.55 10.02
CA HIS A 71 5.90 -24.01 8.67
C HIS A 71 7.18 -24.15 7.81
N LEU A 72 8.23 -23.39 8.10
CA LEU A 72 9.50 -23.45 7.39
C LEU A 72 10.41 -24.58 7.88
N LEU A 73 10.14 -25.15 9.07
CA LEU A 73 10.93 -26.28 9.59
C LEU A 73 10.94 -27.45 8.60
N GLY A 74 12.17 -27.88 8.24
CA GLY A 74 12.39 -29.00 7.32
C GLY A 74 12.23 -28.66 5.82
N ILE A 75 11.76 -27.47 5.46
CA ILE A 75 11.70 -27.03 4.07
C ILE A 75 13.10 -26.64 3.60
N LYS A 76 13.64 -27.36 2.59
CA LYS A 76 14.93 -27.08 1.97
C LYS A 76 14.75 -26.32 0.65
N GLY A 77 15.75 -25.45 0.32
CA GLY A 77 15.77 -24.62 -0.86
C GLY A 77 15.00 -23.31 -0.70
N ALA A 78 15.63 -22.22 -1.11
CA ALA A 78 15.05 -20.87 -0.95
C ALA A 78 13.76 -20.69 -1.75
N ASP A 79 13.61 -21.35 -2.89
CA ASP A 79 12.40 -21.36 -3.71
C ASP A 79 11.19 -21.95 -2.96
N ASN A 80 11.36 -23.09 -2.31
CA ASN A 80 10.30 -23.74 -1.54
C ASN A 80 9.94 -22.93 -0.29
N GLN A 81 10.93 -22.33 0.39
CA GLN A 81 10.71 -21.44 1.52
C GLN A 81 9.97 -20.17 1.10
N PHE A 82 10.32 -19.61 -0.07
CA PHE A 82 9.68 -18.45 -0.65
C PHE A 82 8.20 -18.71 -0.96
N ARG A 83 7.86 -19.81 -1.66
CA ARG A 83 6.48 -20.24 -1.91
C ARG A 83 5.69 -20.37 -0.61
N LYS A 84 6.29 -21.03 0.38
CA LYS A 84 5.64 -21.23 1.68
C LYS A 84 5.38 -19.93 2.42
N LEU A 85 6.28 -18.96 2.33
CA LEU A 85 6.11 -17.64 2.94
C LEU A 85 4.94 -16.88 2.28
N ILE A 86 4.87 -16.83 0.94
CA ILE A 86 3.78 -16.18 0.21
C ILE A 86 2.43 -16.78 0.59
N TRP A 87 2.32 -18.11 0.50
CA TRP A 87 1.11 -18.83 0.90
C TRP A 87 0.73 -18.55 2.37
N HIS A 88 1.71 -18.61 3.28
CA HIS A 88 1.48 -18.38 4.71
C HIS A 88 0.95 -16.97 4.98
N TYR A 89 1.54 -15.94 4.35
CA TYR A 89 1.09 -14.56 4.52
C TYR A 89 -0.36 -14.38 4.09
N LEU A 90 -0.70 -14.85 2.90
CA LEU A 90 -2.04 -14.71 2.34
C LEU A 90 -3.08 -15.51 3.13
N SER A 91 -2.76 -16.77 3.49
CA SER A 91 -3.62 -17.63 4.31
C SER A 91 -3.89 -17.03 5.69
N PHE A 92 -2.83 -16.56 6.35
CA PHE A 92 -2.93 -15.96 7.68
C PHE A 92 -3.83 -14.71 7.69
N MET A 93 -3.67 -13.84 6.69
CA MET A 93 -4.50 -12.63 6.54
C MET A 93 -5.95 -12.96 6.15
N GLU A 94 -6.15 -13.98 5.32
CA GLU A 94 -7.50 -14.42 4.94
C GLU A 94 -8.27 -15.01 6.11
N GLU A 95 -7.62 -15.82 6.94
CA GLU A 95 -8.24 -16.38 8.16
C GLU A 95 -8.60 -15.30 9.19
N ARG A 96 -7.89 -14.16 9.17
CA ARG A 96 -8.03 -13.05 10.13
C ARG A 96 -8.47 -11.76 9.49
N LYS A 97 -9.56 -11.81 8.73
CA LYS A 97 -10.09 -10.66 7.96
C LYS A 97 -10.34 -9.40 8.80
N GLU A 98 -10.78 -9.54 10.04
CA GLU A 98 -10.98 -8.42 10.96
C GLU A 98 -9.63 -7.75 11.31
N PHE A 99 -8.61 -8.54 11.57
CA PHE A 99 -7.25 -8.03 11.79
C PHE A 99 -6.68 -7.41 10.52
N ALA A 100 -6.80 -8.06 9.37
CA ALA A 100 -6.33 -7.54 8.10
C ALA A 100 -6.99 -6.18 7.77
N SER A 101 -8.30 -6.06 8.02
CA SER A 101 -9.01 -4.78 7.88
C SER A 101 -8.46 -3.71 8.81
N LEU A 102 -8.32 -4.01 10.11
CA LEU A 102 -7.75 -3.10 11.10
C LEU A 102 -6.33 -2.67 10.72
N PHE A 103 -5.49 -3.63 10.33
CA PHE A 103 -4.11 -3.36 9.94
C PHE A 103 -4.05 -2.40 8.76
N MET A 104 -4.80 -2.65 7.70
CA MET A 104 -4.80 -1.82 6.50
C MET A 104 -5.42 -0.44 6.70
N SER A 105 -6.42 -0.29 7.60
CA SER A 105 -7.10 0.99 7.81
C SER A 105 -6.46 1.90 8.86
N GLU A 106 -5.91 1.32 9.94
CA GLU A 106 -5.51 2.10 11.13
C GLU A 106 -4.00 1.99 11.46
N ILE A 107 -3.34 0.92 11.00
CA ILE A 107 -1.95 0.62 11.37
C ILE A 107 -0.98 0.85 10.22
N TRP A 108 -1.29 0.37 9.01
CA TRP A 108 -0.37 0.33 7.87
C TRP A 108 0.25 1.69 7.51
N SER A 109 -0.49 2.78 7.65
CA SER A 109 0.02 4.15 7.43
C SER A 109 0.29 4.93 8.73
N ASN A 110 0.26 4.26 9.88
CA ASN A 110 0.43 4.90 11.18
C ASN A 110 1.89 4.98 11.57
N GLN A 111 2.52 6.14 11.37
CA GLN A 111 3.92 6.39 11.68
C GLN A 111 4.30 6.07 13.14
N LYS A 112 3.41 6.36 14.12
CA LYS A 112 3.68 6.07 15.54
C LYS A 112 3.89 4.57 15.79
N TYR A 113 3.16 3.70 15.08
CA TYR A 113 3.33 2.26 15.19
C TYR A 113 4.74 1.84 14.78
N TYR A 114 5.23 2.34 13.66
CA TYR A 114 6.56 1.98 13.13
C TYR A 114 7.73 2.48 13.97
N TYR A 115 7.53 3.56 14.76
CA TYR A 115 8.53 4.02 15.76
C TYR A 115 8.36 3.38 17.13
N SER A 116 7.32 2.58 17.35
CA SER A 116 7.12 1.87 18.60
C SER A 116 7.88 0.53 18.60
N GLU A 117 8.29 0.06 19.78
CA GLU A 117 8.87 -1.28 19.93
C GLU A 117 7.90 -2.40 19.54
N LYS A 118 6.60 -2.11 19.49
CA LYS A 118 5.52 -3.05 19.16
C LYS A 118 5.50 -3.46 17.67
N ASN A 119 6.29 -2.79 16.82
CA ASN A 119 6.45 -3.18 15.41
C ASN A 119 7.48 -4.31 15.21
N MET A 120 8.28 -4.66 16.21
CA MET A 120 9.38 -5.63 16.08
C MET A 120 8.96 -6.98 15.50
N PRO A 121 7.81 -7.59 15.86
CA PRO A 121 7.38 -8.84 15.25
C PRO A 121 7.13 -8.70 13.73
N LEU A 122 6.60 -7.58 13.28
CA LEU A 122 6.43 -7.27 11.85
C LEU A 122 7.77 -7.13 11.15
N VAL A 123 8.72 -6.39 11.74
CA VAL A 123 10.09 -6.24 11.22
C VAL A 123 10.77 -7.61 11.10
N ASN A 124 10.68 -8.44 12.14
CA ASN A 124 11.24 -9.78 12.14
C ASN A 124 10.61 -10.69 11.07
N TYR A 125 9.29 -10.57 10.83
CA TYR A 125 8.63 -11.29 9.75
C TYR A 125 9.20 -10.90 8.37
N PHE A 126 9.40 -9.61 8.14
CA PHE A 126 9.99 -9.12 6.90
C PHE A 126 11.46 -9.50 6.75
N GLN A 127 12.20 -9.60 7.87
CA GLN A 127 13.58 -10.11 7.84
C GLN A 127 13.66 -11.56 7.36
N VAL A 128 12.65 -12.40 7.65
CA VAL A 128 12.59 -13.77 7.12
C VAL A 128 12.50 -13.76 5.60
N LEU A 129 11.65 -12.90 5.00
CA LEU A 129 11.59 -12.74 3.54
C LEU A 129 12.93 -12.29 2.97
N HIS A 130 13.55 -11.26 3.58
CA HIS A 130 14.85 -10.76 3.14
C HIS A 130 15.93 -11.85 3.14
N ASN A 131 15.96 -12.66 4.20
CA ASN A 131 16.91 -13.78 4.32
C ASN A 131 16.64 -14.87 3.27
N ILE A 132 15.38 -15.23 3.02
CA ILE A 132 15.02 -16.21 1.98
C ILE A 132 15.49 -15.73 0.60
N ILE A 133 15.29 -14.44 0.27
CA ILE A 133 15.77 -13.87 -1.01
C ILE A 133 17.31 -13.90 -1.07
N GLY A 134 17.99 -13.48 0.01
CA GLY A 134 19.46 -13.51 0.09
C GLY A 134 20.01 -14.91 -0.09
N ASN A 135 19.49 -15.89 0.64
CA ASN A 135 19.88 -17.30 0.51
C ASN A 135 19.65 -17.82 -0.91
N GLY A 136 18.53 -17.45 -1.55
CA GLY A 136 18.25 -17.87 -2.91
C GLY A 136 19.21 -17.27 -3.95
N ILE A 137 19.77 -16.09 -3.71
CA ILE A 137 20.84 -15.51 -4.52
C ILE A 137 22.13 -16.31 -4.30
N GLU A 138 22.48 -16.62 -3.06
CA GLU A 138 23.67 -17.44 -2.73
C GLU A 138 23.57 -18.86 -3.28
N GLU A 139 22.39 -19.47 -3.25
CA GLU A 139 22.09 -20.77 -3.85
C GLU A 139 22.07 -20.74 -5.39
N GLY A 140 22.11 -19.53 -6.02
CA GLY A 140 22.00 -19.36 -7.47
C GLY A 140 20.58 -19.56 -8.03
N VAL A 141 19.58 -19.73 -7.18
CA VAL A 141 18.16 -19.89 -7.54
C VAL A 141 17.58 -18.56 -8.01
N PHE A 142 17.96 -17.47 -7.34
CA PHE A 142 17.56 -16.11 -7.70
C PHE A 142 18.73 -15.34 -8.31
N ARG A 143 18.42 -14.40 -9.23
CA ARG A 143 19.43 -13.52 -9.83
C ARG A 143 19.97 -12.50 -8.81
N ASN A 144 21.19 -12.07 -8.99
CA ASN A 144 21.88 -11.10 -8.13
C ASN A 144 21.83 -9.65 -8.69
N SER A 145 21.03 -9.40 -9.72
CA SER A 145 21.01 -8.12 -10.46
C SER A 145 19.89 -7.18 -10.00
N PHE A 146 19.33 -7.39 -8.79
CA PHE A 146 18.34 -6.49 -8.19
C PHE A 146 18.69 -6.16 -6.73
N ASP A 147 18.14 -5.07 -6.23
CA ASP A 147 18.20 -4.72 -4.82
C ASP A 147 17.18 -5.55 -4.02
N ILE A 148 17.65 -6.27 -2.99
CA ILE A 148 16.83 -7.18 -2.18
C ILE A 148 15.70 -6.40 -1.48
N SER A 149 15.97 -5.20 -0.95
CA SER A 149 14.98 -4.39 -0.27
C SER A 149 13.86 -3.95 -1.22
N THR A 150 14.21 -3.56 -2.47
CA THR A 150 13.23 -3.24 -3.51
C THR A 150 12.39 -4.47 -3.89
N CYS A 151 13.02 -5.64 -3.99
CA CYS A 151 12.32 -6.90 -4.24
C CYS A 151 11.33 -7.23 -3.11
N CYS A 152 11.76 -7.14 -1.86
CA CYS A 152 10.87 -7.33 -0.70
C CYS A 152 9.71 -6.34 -0.70
N SER A 153 9.96 -5.05 -1.00
CA SER A 153 8.91 -4.02 -1.10
C SER A 153 7.90 -4.34 -2.21
N MET A 154 8.37 -4.82 -3.36
CA MET A 154 7.48 -5.28 -4.44
C MET A 154 6.59 -6.44 -3.99
N ILE A 155 7.16 -7.47 -3.37
CA ILE A 155 6.44 -8.66 -2.93
C ILE A 155 5.39 -8.30 -1.87
N LEU A 156 5.81 -7.62 -0.81
CA LEU A 156 4.94 -7.23 0.30
C LEU A 156 3.86 -6.24 -0.14
N GLY A 157 4.24 -5.24 -0.94
CA GLY A 157 3.32 -4.25 -1.47
C GLY A 157 2.25 -4.88 -2.34
N THR A 158 2.61 -5.84 -3.19
CA THR A 158 1.65 -6.59 -4.02
C THR A 158 0.65 -7.36 -3.15
N MET A 159 1.13 -8.09 -2.15
CA MET A 159 0.26 -8.84 -1.23
C MET A 159 -0.65 -7.90 -0.42
N ASN A 160 -0.12 -6.79 0.10
CA ASN A 160 -0.90 -5.79 0.82
C ASN A 160 -1.95 -5.12 -0.07
N HIS A 161 -1.61 -4.79 -1.32
CA HIS A 161 -2.55 -4.22 -2.28
C HIS A 161 -3.70 -5.19 -2.61
N LEU A 162 -3.40 -6.47 -2.73
CA LEU A 162 -4.40 -7.52 -2.90
C LEU A 162 -5.35 -7.59 -1.70
N ILE A 163 -4.79 -7.58 -0.47
CA ILE A 163 -5.57 -7.58 0.77
C ILE A 163 -6.44 -6.32 0.88
N LEU A 164 -5.88 -5.16 0.58
CA LEU A 164 -6.62 -3.89 0.57
C LEU A 164 -7.81 -3.95 -0.42
N SER A 165 -7.58 -4.47 -1.63
CA SER A 165 -8.63 -4.64 -2.64
C SER A 165 -9.74 -5.58 -2.18
N LEU A 166 -9.41 -6.64 -1.43
CA LEU A 166 -10.40 -7.56 -0.87
C LEU A 166 -11.27 -6.87 0.19
N ILE A 167 -10.62 -6.17 1.14
CA ILE A 167 -11.28 -5.61 2.31
C ILE A 167 -12.12 -4.38 1.93
N VAL A 168 -11.47 -3.41 1.27
CA VAL A 168 -12.09 -2.10 1.01
C VAL A 168 -13.16 -2.19 -0.06
N LEU A 169 -12.92 -2.94 -1.13
CA LEU A 169 -13.86 -3.11 -2.24
C LEU A 169 -14.88 -4.23 -2.00
N LYS A 170 -14.80 -4.91 -0.85
CA LYS A 170 -15.68 -6.05 -0.47
C LYS A 170 -15.81 -7.08 -1.59
N LYS A 171 -14.71 -7.37 -2.31
CA LYS A 171 -14.70 -8.31 -3.42
C LYS A 171 -14.71 -9.75 -2.90
N PRO A 172 -15.57 -10.61 -3.42
CA PRO A 172 -15.58 -12.03 -3.08
C PRO A 172 -14.44 -12.73 -3.82
N PHE A 173 -13.24 -12.79 -3.25
CA PHE A 173 -12.17 -13.63 -3.76
C PHE A 173 -11.33 -14.22 -2.63
N ASN A 174 -10.77 -15.39 -2.90
CA ASN A 174 -9.91 -16.12 -2.00
C ASN A 174 -8.45 -15.69 -2.23
N LEU A 175 -7.75 -15.25 -1.19
CA LEU A 175 -6.36 -14.82 -1.27
C LEU A 175 -5.42 -15.99 -1.57
N VAL A 176 -5.72 -17.16 -1.01
CA VAL A 176 -4.90 -18.38 -1.18
C VAL A 176 -4.96 -18.85 -2.63
N ASP A 177 -6.14 -18.87 -3.26
CA ASP A 177 -6.29 -19.23 -4.68
C ASP A 177 -5.53 -18.28 -5.63
N LYS A 178 -5.22 -17.07 -5.19
CA LYS A 178 -4.40 -16.10 -5.94
C LYS A 178 -2.91 -16.23 -5.66
N GLY A 179 -2.55 -17.00 -4.64
CA GLY A 179 -1.16 -17.22 -4.23
C GLY A 179 -0.31 -17.81 -5.34
N GLU A 180 -0.78 -18.83 -6.04
CA GLU A 180 -0.04 -19.48 -7.11
C GLU A 180 0.32 -18.53 -8.25
N SER A 181 -0.65 -17.71 -8.73
CA SER A 181 -0.38 -16.74 -9.78
C SER A 181 0.57 -15.62 -9.35
N LEU A 182 0.57 -15.24 -8.07
CA LEU A 182 1.55 -14.30 -7.50
C LEU A 182 2.93 -14.92 -7.38
N GLU A 183 3.03 -16.17 -6.93
CA GLU A 183 4.28 -16.90 -6.83
C GLU A 183 4.97 -16.99 -8.19
N ASP A 184 4.24 -17.37 -9.24
CA ASP A 184 4.77 -17.46 -10.60
C ASP A 184 5.27 -16.12 -11.13
N LEU A 185 4.53 -15.03 -10.87
CA LEU A 185 4.98 -13.67 -11.23
C LEU A 185 6.23 -13.25 -10.46
N PHE A 186 6.28 -13.51 -9.16
CA PHE A 186 7.45 -13.18 -8.36
C PHE A 186 8.67 -14.00 -8.80
N PHE A 187 8.51 -15.31 -9.05
CA PHE A 187 9.59 -16.13 -9.57
C PHE A 187 10.08 -15.65 -10.94
N ALA A 188 9.16 -15.32 -11.85
CA ALA A 188 9.53 -14.75 -13.14
C ALA A 188 10.29 -13.42 -12.98
N ALA A 189 9.92 -12.58 -12.00
CA ALA A 189 10.58 -11.31 -11.72
C ALA A 189 12.00 -11.50 -11.16
N ILE A 190 12.25 -12.50 -10.32
CA ILE A 190 13.55 -12.66 -9.62
C ILE A 190 14.55 -13.59 -10.31
N LYS A 191 14.21 -14.17 -11.47
CA LYS A 191 15.13 -14.92 -12.36
C LYS A 191 15.80 -13.98 -13.40
N SER A 192 17.03 -14.14 -13.87
CA SER A 192 17.94 -13.16 -14.53
C SER A 192 17.66 -12.58 -15.94
N ARG A 193 17.67 -11.22 -16.20
CA ARG A 193 17.74 -10.50 -17.52
C ARG A 193 18.00 -8.95 -17.45
N PRO A 194 18.35 -8.12 -18.50
CA PRO A 194 18.83 -6.71 -18.46
C PRO A 194 17.94 -5.53 -18.99
N LYS A 195 18.32 -4.21 -19.03
CA LYS A 195 17.64 -2.88 -18.87
C LYS A 195 17.56 -1.78 -19.92
N LYS A 196 16.73 -0.61 -19.70
CA LYS A 196 16.84 0.85 -20.12
C LYS A 196 15.71 1.89 -19.79
N GLU A 197 15.67 3.30 -20.03
CA GLU A 197 15.00 4.52 -19.40
C GLU A 197 14.36 5.67 -20.28
N THR A 198 13.69 6.89 -20.01
CA THR A 198 12.99 7.90 -19.18
C THR A 198 12.34 9.23 -19.75
N MET A 199 11.42 10.27 -19.28
CA MET A 199 11.00 11.44 -18.50
C MET A 199 10.08 12.66 -18.93
N LEU A 200 9.51 13.83 -18.28
CA LEU A 200 8.41 14.55 -17.71
C LEU A 200 8.10 16.12 -17.71
N TRP A 201 7.11 17.10 -17.24
CA TRP A 201 5.95 17.72 -16.56
C TRP A 201 5.49 19.24 -16.52
N VAL A 202 4.20 19.91 -15.96
CA VAL A 202 3.44 20.89 -15.57
C VAL A 202 2.45 21.99 -15.24
N ASN A 203 1.22 22.48 -14.71
CA ASN A 203 0.55 23.81 -14.27
C ASN A 203 -0.85 23.84 -13.60
N LEU A 204 -1.38 24.97 -12.87
CA LEU A 204 -2.60 25.10 -12.02
C LEU A 204 -3.49 26.40 -12.12
N ASN A 205 -4.85 26.35 -11.68
CA ASN A 205 -5.87 27.42 -11.58
C ASN A 205 -6.29 27.74 -10.11
N LYS A 206 -7.30 28.66 -9.85
CA LYS A 206 -7.70 29.11 -8.51
C LYS A 206 -8.22 27.98 -7.60
N LYS A 207 -9.02 27.04 -8.16
CA LYS A 207 -9.43 25.81 -7.45
C LYS A 207 -8.22 24.99 -7.04
N GLY A 208 -7.24 24.85 -7.95
CA GLY A 208 -5.99 24.15 -7.69
C GLY A 208 -5.14 24.80 -6.60
N VAL A 209 -5.11 26.14 -6.51
CA VAL A 209 -4.39 26.85 -5.42
C VAL A 209 -5.00 26.52 -4.06
N ILE A 210 -6.33 26.46 -3.95
CA ILE A 210 -7.01 26.04 -2.72
C ILE A 210 -6.70 24.58 -2.38
N LEU A 211 -6.73 23.69 -3.37
CA LEU A 211 -6.40 22.27 -3.18
C LEU A 211 -4.94 22.08 -2.79
N GLN A 212 -4.02 22.85 -3.38
CA GLN A 212 -2.60 22.82 -3.00
C GLN A 212 -2.40 23.25 -1.53
N ALA A 213 -3.03 24.36 -1.11
CA ALA A 213 -2.98 24.82 0.26
C ALA A 213 -3.57 23.80 1.25
N ALA A 214 -4.69 23.17 0.87
CA ALA A 214 -5.32 22.12 1.66
C ALA A 214 -4.40 20.88 1.77
N LEU A 215 -3.81 20.47 0.66
CA LEU A 215 -2.85 19.35 0.60
C LEU A 215 -1.67 19.57 1.54
N GLU A 216 -1.05 20.75 1.52
CA GLU A 216 0.05 21.12 2.39
C GLU A 216 -0.34 20.99 3.86
N ILE A 217 -1.46 21.61 4.26
CA ILE A 217 -1.93 21.59 5.66
C ILE A 217 -2.34 20.18 6.10
N PHE A 218 -3.02 19.41 5.24
CA PHE A 218 -3.36 18.02 5.53
C PHE A 218 -2.09 17.16 5.70
N SER A 219 -1.05 17.42 4.91
CA SER A 219 0.22 16.71 5.04
C SER A 219 1.02 17.10 6.30
N GLU A 220 0.89 18.35 6.77
CA GLU A 220 1.56 18.89 7.96
C GLU A 220 0.93 18.39 9.25
N LYS A 221 -0.38 18.60 9.45
CA LYS A 221 -1.08 18.35 10.72
C LYS A 221 -2.22 17.33 10.66
N GLY A 222 -2.46 16.72 9.48
CA GLY A 222 -3.55 15.76 9.25
C GLY A 222 -4.90 16.40 8.96
N TYR A 223 -5.80 15.60 8.38
CA TYR A 223 -7.14 16.02 8.01
C TYR A 223 -7.96 16.47 9.24
N LYS A 224 -7.90 15.70 10.33
CA LYS A 224 -8.73 15.92 11.52
C LYS A 224 -8.50 17.32 12.13
N ASP A 225 -7.23 17.68 12.31
CA ASP A 225 -6.81 18.89 13.01
C ASP A 225 -6.74 20.14 12.10
N THR A 226 -7.12 19.99 10.82
CA THR A 226 -7.19 21.08 9.85
C THR A 226 -8.60 21.69 9.85
N THR A 227 -8.68 23.02 9.83
CA THR A 227 -9.93 23.77 9.64
C THR A 227 -9.99 24.41 8.25
N VAL A 228 -11.20 24.77 7.78
CA VAL A 228 -11.38 25.55 6.54
C VAL A 228 -10.74 26.93 6.66
N ALA A 229 -10.68 27.51 7.87
CA ALA A 229 -9.98 28.76 8.13
C ALA A 229 -8.46 28.64 7.91
N ASP A 230 -7.84 27.54 8.32
CA ASP A 230 -6.41 27.27 8.04
C ASP A 230 -6.16 27.23 6.53
N ILE A 231 -7.02 26.51 5.79
CA ILE A 231 -6.91 26.40 4.33
C ILE A 231 -7.08 27.75 3.66
N SER A 232 -8.08 28.54 4.08
CA SER A 232 -8.33 29.87 3.51
C SER A 232 -7.16 30.82 3.74
N SER A 233 -6.57 30.78 4.94
CA SER A 233 -5.37 31.55 5.29
C SER A 233 -4.17 31.15 4.43
N ARG A 234 -3.89 29.85 4.29
CA ARG A 234 -2.78 29.34 3.49
C ARG A 234 -2.95 29.62 1.99
N ALA A 235 -4.17 29.51 1.48
CA ALA A 235 -4.52 29.81 0.08
C ALA A 235 -4.59 31.31 -0.23
N ASN A 236 -4.48 32.16 0.78
CA ASN A 236 -4.70 33.62 0.68
C ASN A 236 -6.05 33.97 0.03
N VAL A 237 -7.13 33.34 0.49
CA VAL A 237 -8.51 33.59 0.08
C VAL A 237 -9.41 33.76 1.29
N THR A 238 -10.63 34.26 1.09
CA THR A 238 -11.62 34.34 2.17
C THR A 238 -12.33 33.01 2.38
N GLY A 239 -12.86 32.75 3.58
CA GLY A 239 -13.68 31.56 3.86
C GLY A 239 -14.85 31.39 2.89
N PRO A 240 -15.67 32.41 2.62
CA PRO A 240 -16.71 32.34 1.58
C PRO A 240 -16.18 31.88 0.21
N THR A 241 -15.01 32.35 -0.21
CA THR A 241 -14.42 31.93 -1.48
C THR A 241 -14.14 30.42 -1.54
N ILE A 242 -13.79 29.77 -0.42
CA ILE A 242 -13.66 28.32 -0.41
C ILE A 242 -15.01 27.65 -0.69
N TYR A 243 -16.08 28.13 -0.09
CA TYR A 243 -17.41 27.57 -0.25
C TYR A 243 -18.04 27.83 -1.64
N GLU A 244 -17.48 28.74 -2.44
CA GLU A 244 -17.80 28.86 -3.88
C GLU A 244 -17.37 27.61 -4.68
N TYR A 245 -16.32 26.92 -4.25
CA TYR A 245 -15.73 25.78 -4.94
C TYR A 245 -16.00 24.43 -4.27
N PHE A 246 -16.18 24.42 -2.95
CA PHE A 246 -16.26 23.18 -2.16
C PHE A 246 -17.36 23.26 -1.11
N LYS A 247 -18.12 22.20 -0.97
CA LYS A 247 -19.24 22.10 -0.02
C LYS A 247 -18.79 22.09 1.45
N ASN A 248 -17.67 21.43 1.72
CA ASN A 248 -17.13 21.24 3.07
C ASN A 248 -15.67 20.76 2.99
N LYS A 249 -15.03 20.54 4.15
CA LYS A 249 -13.64 20.08 4.25
C LYS A 249 -13.42 18.69 3.62
N GLU A 250 -14.41 17.80 3.68
CA GLU A 250 -14.32 16.48 3.06
C GLU A 250 -14.34 16.57 1.53
N ASP A 251 -15.16 17.45 0.97
CA ASP A 251 -15.21 17.72 -0.47
C ASP A 251 -13.87 18.26 -0.98
N ILE A 252 -13.18 19.11 -0.18
CA ILE A 252 -11.82 19.54 -0.48
C ILE A 252 -10.86 18.33 -0.50
N LEU A 253 -10.90 17.49 0.54
CA LEU A 253 -10.04 16.30 0.63
C LEU A 253 -10.24 15.37 -0.56
N MET A 254 -11.49 15.08 -0.93
CA MET A 254 -11.82 14.18 -2.03
C MET A 254 -11.55 14.77 -3.43
N SER A 255 -11.47 16.12 -3.53
CA SER A 255 -11.10 16.80 -4.78
C SER A 255 -9.59 16.83 -5.05
N ILE A 256 -8.75 16.60 -4.04
CA ILE A 256 -7.29 16.54 -4.21
C ILE A 256 -6.88 15.44 -5.21
N PRO A 257 -7.29 14.17 -5.03
CA PRO A 257 -6.95 13.12 -5.98
C PRO A 257 -7.61 13.30 -7.34
N GLU A 258 -8.77 13.96 -7.43
CA GLU A 258 -9.40 14.29 -8.71
C GLU A 258 -8.47 15.12 -9.59
N LEU A 259 -7.97 16.25 -9.07
CA LEU A 259 -7.05 17.12 -9.79
C LEU A 259 -5.73 16.43 -10.12
N ALA A 260 -5.17 15.69 -9.16
CA ALA A 260 -3.89 15.01 -9.36
C ALA A 260 -3.96 13.96 -10.48
N VAL A 261 -4.99 13.11 -10.46
CA VAL A 261 -5.13 12.04 -11.46
C VAL A 261 -5.54 12.57 -12.83
N GLU A 262 -6.33 13.64 -12.91
CA GLU A 262 -6.61 14.34 -14.18
C GLU A 262 -5.31 14.79 -14.84
N ASN A 263 -4.43 15.44 -14.08
CA ASN A 263 -3.11 15.87 -14.59
C ASN A 263 -2.26 14.67 -15.04
N PHE A 264 -2.18 13.60 -14.24
CA PHE A 264 -1.41 12.40 -14.60
C PHE A 264 -1.93 11.72 -15.87
N LEU A 265 -3.25 11.68 -16.07
CA LEU A 265 -3.87 11.12 -17.26
C LEU A 265 -3.58 11.97 -18.51
N ASP A 266 -3.63 13.30 -18.39
CA ASP A 266 -3.38 14.19 -19.52
C ASP A 266 -1.92 14.16 -19.98
N GLU A 267 -0.99 14.05 -19.03
CA GLU A 267 0.43 13.84 -19.35
C GLU A 267 0.68 12.50 -20.03
N LEU A 268 0.11 11.43 -19.47
CA LEU A 268 0.24 10.09 -20.01
C LEU A 268 -0.26 10.03 -21.47
N LYS A 269 -1.40 10.69 -21.79
CA LYS A 269 -1.91 10.79 -23.17
C LYS A 269 -0.92 11.44 -24.13
N GLY A 270 -0.23 12.50 -23.68
CA GLY A 270 0.80 13.18 -24.48
C GLY A 270 1.97 12.26 -24.83
N TYR A 271 2.29 11.32 -23.98
CA TYR A 271 3.37 10.35 -24.19
C TYR A 271 2.93 9.16 -25.06
N ILE A 272 1.73 8.62 -24.83
CA ILE A 272 1.17 7.48 -25.59
C ILE A 272 1.10 7.82 -27.09
N ALA A 273 0.75 9.06 -27.43
CA ALA A 273 0.63 9.50 -28.83
C ALA A 273 1.92 9.37 -29.65
N ASN A 274 3.08 9.27 -29.01
CA ASN A 274 4.40 9.27 -29.65
C ASN A 274 5.16 7.94 -29.51
N THR A 275 4.55 6.90 -28.94
CA THR A 275 5.23 5.64 -28.59
C THR A 275 4.36 4.44 -28.99
N SER A 276 4.91 3.49 -29.75
CA SER A 276 4.17 2.36 -30.32
C SER A 276 4.44 1.00 -29.66
N SER A 277 5.61 0.80 -29.03
CA SER A 277 5.95 -0.47 -28.39
C SER A 277 5.33 -0.56 -26.99
N PRO A 278 4.58 -1.61 -26.67
CA PRO A 278 4.05 -1.86 -25.32
C PRO A 278 5.09 -1.83 -24.21
N ASP A 279 6.28 -2.37 -24.43
CA ASP A 279 7.39 -2.30 -23.47
C ASP A 279 7.83 -0.85 -23.21
N SER A 280 7.94 -0.05 -24.26
CA SER A 280 8.29 1.38 -24.13
C SER A 280 7.19 2.17 -23.43
N LEU A 281 5.91 1.87 -23.72
CA LEU A 281 4.77 2.48 -23.02
C LEU A 281 4.74 2.07 -21.54
N PHE A 282 5.04 0.82 -21.24
CA PHE A 282 5.13 0.34 -19.85
C PHE A 282 6.24 1.06 -19.08
N LYS A 283 7.43 1.22 -19.67
CA LYS A 283 8.53 2.01 -19.10
C LYS A 283 8.11 3.42 -18.79
N LEU A 284 7.44 4.04 -19.74
CA LEU A 284 6.99 5.43 -19.65
C LEU A 284 5.92 5.59 -18.56
N TYR A 285 4.96 4.66 -18.48
CA TYR A 285 3.95 4.63 -17.45
C TYR A 285 4.57 4.48 -16.04
N LEU A 286 5.51 3.55 -15.90
CA LEU A 286 6.25 3.31 -14.66
C LEU A 286 7.07 4.55 -14.26
N TRP A 287 7.70 5.19 -15.25
CA TRP A 287 8.47 6.38 -15.02
C TRP A 287 7.58 7.58 -14.61
N ASN A 288 6.46 7.81 -15.30
CA ASN A 288 5.47 8.83 -14.94
C ASN A 288 4.99 8.63 -13.48
N GLN A 289 4.69 7.40 -13.10
CA GLN A 289 4.30 7.05 -11.74
C GLN A 289 5.39 7.43 -10.72
N ALA A 290 6.63 7.02 -10.93
CA ALA A 290 7.72 7.30 -10.00
C ALA A 290 8.04 8.80 -9.89
N ALA A 291 8.02 9.51 -11.02
CA ALA A 291 8.25 10.95 -11.04
C ALA A 291 7.15 11.72 -10.31
N SER A 292 5.91 11.26 -10.39
CA SER A 292 4.81 11.87 -9.63
C SER A 292 5.04 11.75 -8.12
N PHE A 293 5.63 10.66 -7.64
CA PHE A 293 6.00 10.50 -6.23
C PHE A 293 7.08 11.49 -5.79
N ASP A 294 8.12 11.64 -6.59
CA ASP A 294 9.23 12.55 -6.29
C ASP A 294 8.78 14.01 -6.31
N ASN A 295 7.84 14.36 -7.21
CA ASN A 295 7.32 15.71 -7.37
C ASN A 295 6.23 16.07 -6.36
N TYR A 296 5.42 15.10 -5.91
CA TYR A 296 4.25 15.34 -5.04
C TYR A 296 4.22 14.47 -3.78
N PRO A 297 5.27 14.45 -2.95
CA PRO A 297 5.33 13.60 -1.76
C PRO A 297 4.20 13.89 -0.76
N ASN A 298 3.78 15.15 -0.62
CA ASN A 298 2.66 15.54 0.24
C ASN A 298 1.32 14.94 -0.24
N TYR A 299 1.12 14.89 -1.55
CA TYR A 299 -0.07 14.27 -2.14
C TYR A 299 -0.15 12.77 -1.76
N TYR A 300 0.92 12.05 -1.93
CA TYR A 300 0.92 10.62 -1.62
C TYR A 300 0.85 10.33 -0.12
N LYS A 301 1.41 11.21 0.71
CA LYS A 301 1.25 11.15 2.17
C LYS A 301 -0.22 11.29 2.58
N VAL A 302 -0.94 12.26 2.02
CA VAL A 302 -2.36 12.48 2.27
C VAL A 302 -3.21 11.37 1.64
N LEU A 303 -2.86 10.91 0.44
CA LEU A 303 -3.54 9.80 -0.23
C LEU A 303 -3.54 8.53 0.62
N LEU A 304 -2.38 8.14 1.16
CA LEU A 304 -2.25 6.92 1.97
C LEU A 304 -2.90 7.06 3.36
N LYS A 305 -2.70 8.21 4.02
CA LYS A 305 -3.13 8.39 5.42
C LYS A 305 -4.60 8.74 5.57
N GLU A 306 -5.14 9.55 4.66
CA GLU A 306 -6.43 10.20 4.86
C GLU A 306 -7.48 9.77 3.81
N ILE A 307 -7.06 9.58 2.55
CA ILE A 307 -7.99 9.35 1.45
C ILE A 307 -8.30 7.86 1.28
N ARG A 308 -7.29 7.01 1.14
CA ARG A 308 -7.49 5.56 0.91
C ARG A 308 -8.15 4.84 2.08
N CYS A 309 -7.99 5.34 3.29
CA CYS A 309 -8.64 4.82 4.50
C CYS A 309 -10.10 5.28 4.64
N ASN A 310 -10.54 6.26 3.83
CA ASN A 310 -11.90 6.78 3.86
C ASN A 310 -12.81 5.99 2.91
N GLN A 311 -13.82 5.32 3.46
CA GLN A 311 -14.79 4.52 2.68
C GLN A 311 -15.53 5.35 1.62
N ASN A 312 -15.78 6.65 1.87
CA ASN A 312 -16.47 7.55 0.94
C ASN A 312 -15.65 7.79 -0.33
N PHE A 313 -14.31 7.70 -0.29
CA PHE A 313 -13.45 7.87 -1.45
C PHE A 313 -13.84 6.94 -2.61
N TYR A 314 -14.20 5.70 -2.31
CA TYR A 314 -14.53 4.67 -3.30
C TYR A 314 -15.86 4.89 -4.05
N GLN A 315 -16.61 5.94 -3.65
CA GLN A 315 -17.87 6.37 -4.28
C GLN A 315 -17.73 7.72 -5.00
N THR A 316 -16.51 8.27 -5.09
CA THR A 316 -16.24 9.59 -5.67
C THR A 316 -15.80 9.52 -7.13
N LYS A 317 -15.92 10.66 -7.85
CA LYS A 317 -15.32 10.87 -9.18
C LYS A 317 -13.81 10.64 -9.15
N ALA A 318 -13.14 11.00 -8.07
CA ALA A 318 -11.71 10.77 -7.89
C ALA A 318 -11.35 9.28 -8.01
N TYR A 319 -12.15 8.40 -7.42
CA TYR A 319 -11.92 6.95 -7.55
C TYR A 319 -12.15 6.45 -8.97
N GLU A 320 -13.15 6.98 -9.70
CA GLU A 320 -13.35 6.63 -11.12
C GLU A 320 -12.15 7.06 -11.98
N LEU A 321 -11.54 8.22 -11.70
CA LEU A 321 -10.30 8.64 -12.35
C LEU A 321 -9.12 7.73 -12.02
N PHE A 322 -8.99 7.29 -10.76
CA PHE A 322 -8.01 6.27 -10.38
C PHE A 322 -8.22 4.97 -11.15
N ARG A 323 -9.46 4.54 -11.32
CA ARG A 323 -9.77 3.36 -12.13
C ARG A 323 -9.41 3.56 -13.61
N SER A 324 -9.61 4.77 -14.13
CA SER A 324 -9.23 5.11 -15.50
C SER A 324 -7.71 5.09 -15.67
N TYR A 325 -6.96 5.68 -14.73
CA TYR A 325 -5.50 5.61 -14.73
C TYR A 325 -4.98 4.16 -14.68
N SER A 326 -5.55 3.34 -13.79
CA SER A 326 -5.24 1.89 -13.72
C SER A 326 -5.62 1.13 -15.00
N ARG A 327 -6.65 1.58 -15.72
CA ARG A 327 -7.08 0.96 -16.99
C ARG A 327 -6.06 1.21 -18.10
N GLU A 328 -5.41 2.38 -18.12
CA GLU A 328 -4.35 2.64 -19.11
C GLU A 328 -3.17 1.67 -18.93
N LEU A 329 -2.79 1.33 -17.70
CA LEU A 329 -1.81 0.27 -17.47
C LEU A 329 -2.30 -1.07 -18.03
N MET A 330 -3.56 -1.43 -17.81
CA MET A 330 -4.12 -2.67 -18.35
C MET A 330 -4.12 -2.68 -19.87
N ASN A 331 -4.47 -1.56 -20.52
CA ASN A 331 -4.43 -1.43 -21.99
C ASN A 331 -3.02 -1.67 -22.53
N ILE A 332 -1.98 -1.14 -21.87
CA ILE A 332 -0.58 -1.34 -22.25
C ILE A 332 -0.19 -2.81 -22.10
N LEU A 333 -0.55 -3.45 -20.98
CA LEU A 333 -0.24 -4.86 -20.73
C LEU A 333 -0.95 -5.78 -21.75
N GLU A 334 -2.23 -5.54 -22.01
CA GLU A 334 -3.01 -6.30 -23.01
C GLU A 334 -2.47 -6.12 -24.44
N ALA A 335 -2.01 -4.90 -24.77
CA ALA A 335 -1.34 -4.67 -26.05
C ALA A 335 -0.04 -5.46 -26.15
N GLY A 336 0.75 -5.53 -25.08
CA GLY A 336 1.99 -6.30 -25.05
C GLY A 336 1.79 -7.80 -25.23
N VAL A 337 0.71 -8.36 -24.67
CA VAL A 337 0.33 -9.76 -24.94
C VAL A 337 -0.07 -9.95 -26.40
N LYS A 338 -0.89 -9.05 -26.96
CA LYS A 338 -1.32 -9.12 -28.38
C LYS A 338 -0.15 -9.02 -29.37
N THR A 339 0.89 -8.25 -29.06
CA THR A 339 2.10 -8.14 -29.91
C THR A 339 3.11 -9.25 -29.68
N GLY A 340 2.91 -10.12 -28.70
CA GLY A 340 3.86 -11.17 -28.29
C GLY A 340 5.06 -10.64 -27.50
N GLU A 341 5.09 -9.36 -27.13
CA GLU A 341 6.15 -8.80 -26.27
C GLU A 341 6.03 -9.31 -24.82
N PHE A 342 4.79 -9.56 -24.37
CA PHE A 342 4.49 -10.10 -23.05
C PHE A 342 3.86 -11.49 -23.18
N ARG A 343 4.14 -12.36 -22.20
CA ARG A 343 3.68 -13.75 -22.20
C ARG A 343 2.16 -13.84 -22.01
N GLU A 344 1.52 -14.74 -22.76
CA GLU A 344 0.06 -14.91 -22.79
C GLU A 344 -0.52 -15.46 -21.47
N ASP A 345 0.26 -16.25 -20.74
CA ASP A 345 -0.14 -16.88 -19.48
C ASP A 345 -0.01 -15.96 -18.25
N ALA A 346 0.45 -14.71 -18.41
CA ALA A 346 0.55 -13.76 -17.30
C ALA A 346 -0.84 -13.29 -16.82
N ASP A 347 -1.12 -13.42 -15.53
CA ASP A 347 -2.29 -12.77 -14.92
C ASP A 347 -2.07 -11.25 -14.85
N LEU A 348 -2.51 -10.54 -15.91
CA LEU A 348 -2.31 -9.09 -16.03
C LEU A 348 -2.93 -8.29 -14.88
N LYS A 349 -3.96 -8.81 -14.20
CA LYS A 349 -4.53 -8.18 -13.01
C LYS A 349 -3.54 -8.25 -11.84
N ARG A 350 -2.81 -9.36 -11.70
CA ARG A 350 -1.75 -9.49 -10.67
C ARG A 350 -0.53 -8.64 -11.01
N VAL A 351 -0.19 -8.52 -12.28
CA VAL A 351 0.87 -7.57 -12.73
C VAL A 351 0.51 -6.14 -12.34
N ARG A 352 -0.73 -5.73 -12.55
CA ARG A 352 -1.23 -4.42 -12.12
C ARG A 352 -1.15 -4.28 -10.58
N ASP A 353 -1.57 -5.30 -9.83
CA ASP A 353 -1.53 -5.27 -8.36
C ASP A 353 -0.06 -5.23 -7.88
N MET A 354 0.85 -5.95 -8.53
CA MET A 354 2.29 -5.90 -8.30
C MET A 354 2.85 -4.49 -8.58
N PHE A 355 2.44 -3.85 -9.66
CA PHE A 355 2.83 -2.49 -10.00
C PHE A 355 2.45 -1.50 -8.90
N PHE A 356 1.16 -1.33 -8.62
CA PHE A 356 0.69 -0.36 -7.64
C PHE A 356 1.13 -0.69 -6.22
N GLY A 357 1.13 -1.97 -5.84
CA GLY A 357 1.57 -2.41 -4.53
C GLY A 357 3.05 -2.11 -4.27
N THR A 358 3.91 -2.26 -5.28
CA THR A 358 5.34 -1.89 -5.18
C THR A 358 5.50 -0.41 -4.82
N PHE A 359 4.79 0.47 -5.53
CA PHE A 359 4.84 1.90 -5.26
C PHE A 359 4.27 2.25 -3.88
N ASP A 360 3.13 1.68 -3.52
CA ASP A 360 2.51 1.89 -2.22
C ASP A 360 3.46 1.53 -1.07
N GLN A 361 4.16 0.39 -1.19
CA GLN A 361 5.11 -0.07 -0.16
C GLN A 361 6.36 0.83 -0.08
N ILE A 362 6.92 1.22 -1.22
CA ILE A 362 8.07 2.14 -1.27
C ILE A 362 7.71 3.50 -0.65
N LEU A 363 6.52 3.99 -0.90
CA LEU A 363 6.01 5.22 -0.27
C LEU A 363 5.84 5.08 1.23
N LEU A 364 5.21 4.01 1.67
CA LEU A 364 5.03 3.73 3.08
C LEU A 364 6.38 3.77 3.81
N GLU A 365 7.37 3.04 3.29
CA GLU A 365 8.68 2.94 3.90
C GLU A 365 9.40 4.29 3.96
N ASN A 366 9.39 5.06 2.89
CA ASN A 366 10.24 6.25 2.79
C ASN A 366 9.54 7.52 3.25
N VAL A 367 8.29 7.75 2.83
CA VAL A 367 7.57 9.00 3.13
C VAL A 367 6.87 8.96 4.50
N ILE A 368 6.34 7.79 4.88
CA ILE A 368 5.55 7.67 6.11
C ILE A 368 6.40 7.18 7.28
N ILE A 369 7.19 6.13 7.08
CA ILE A 369 7.99 5.54 8.17
C ILE A 369 9.27 6.34 8.41
N LYS A 370 10.14 6.46 7.41
CA LYS A 370 11.45 7.09 7.58
C LYS A 370 11.41 8.61 7.54
N ASN A 371 10.36 9.19 6.96
CA ASN A 371 10.25 10.63 6.68
C ASN A 371 11.46 11.17 5.87
N GLU A 372 11.98 10.37 4.95
CA GLU A 372 13.12 10.66 4.11
C GLU A 372 12.68 11.13 2.73
N LYS A 373 13.44 12.08 2.15
CA LYS A 373 13.33 12.43 0.73
C LYS A 373 14.10 11.39 -0.10
N LEU A 374 13.49 10.25 -0.37
CA LEU A 374 14.05 9.28 -1.30
C LEU A 374 13.49 9.53 -2.71
N SER A 375 14.36 9.57 -3.71
CA SER A 375 13.92 9.56 -5.10
C SER A 375 13.45 8.16 -5.50
N VAL A 376 12.15 8.01 -5.73
CA VAL A 376 11.59 6.77 -6.27
C VAL A 376 12.10 6.55 -7.69
N CYS A 377 12.37 7.63 -8.43
CA CYS A 377 13.03 7.59 -9.74
C CYS A 377 14.38 6.86 -9.70
N SER A 378 15.13 6.93 -8.60
CA SER A 378 16.38 6.18 -8.47
C SER A 378 16.20 4.66 -8.44
N LYS A 379 15.02 4.16 -8.09
CA LYS A 379 14.66 2.72 -8.04
C LYS A 379 13.99 2.20 -9.31
N ILE A 380 13.65 3.08 -10.25
CA ILE A 380 12.87 2.73 -11.46
C ILE A 380 13.49 1.59 -12.26
N GLY A 381 14.80 1.61 -12.45
CA GLY A 381 15.47 0.56 -13.20
C GLY A 381 15.29 -0.81 -12.56
N ALA A 382 15.38 -0.89 -11.22
CA ALA A 382 15.16 -2.14 -10.49
C ALA A 382 13.68 -2.57 -10.54
N ILE A 383 12.75 -1.64 -10.36
CA ILE A 383 11.30 -1.93 -10.42
C ILE A 383 10.92 -2.43 -11.82
N TYR A 384 11.34 -1.71 -12.86
CA TYR A 384 11.10 -2.12 -14.26
C TYR A 384 11.66 -3.51 -14.52
N ASP A 385 12.92 -3.72 -14.16
CA ASP A 385 13.63 -4.97 -14.39
C ASP A 385 12.92 -6.16 -13.73
N LEU A 386 12.42 -6.00 -12.50
CA LEU A 386 11.66 -7.02 -11.79
C LEU A 386 10.31 -7.31 -12.47
N ILE A 387 9.53 -6.28 -12.78
CA ILE A 387 8.21 -6.46 -13.37
C ILE A 387 8.31 -6.99 -14.80
N ILE A 388 9.21 -6.43 -15.63
CA ILE A 388 9.33 -6.86 -17.02
C ILE A 388 9.80 -8.31 -17.14
N HIS A 389 10.65 -8.77 -16.22
CA HIS A 389 11.05 -10.18 -16.19
C HIS A 389 9.89 -11.11 -15.85
N ALA A 390 8.94 -10.64 -15.03
CA ALA A 390 7.76 -11.41 -14.69
C ALA A 390 6.79 -11.59 -15.87
N ILE A 391 6.81 -10.68 -16.86
CA ILE A 391 5.79 -10.64 -17.92
C ILE A 391 6.35 -10.76 -19.34
N LYS A 392 7.66 -10.62 -19.56
CA LYS A 392 8.24 -10.70 -20.89
C LYS A 392 8.08 -12.11 -21.46
N ALA A 393 7.67 -12.20 -22.75
CA ALA A 393 7.65 -13.47 -23.45
C ALA A 393 9.06 -14.10 -23.48
N HIS A 394 9.11 -15.40 -23.34
CA HIS A 394 10.36 -16.17 -23.49
C HIS A 394 10.57 -16.43 -24.97
N ASP A 395 11.79 -16.19 -25.46
CA ASP A 395 12.28 -16.62 -26.78
C ASP A 395 12.34 -18.12 -26.88
#